data_4160040ab705d14fc3db95d0be00acf5
#
_entry.id   4160040ab705d14fc3db95d0be00acf5
#
_cell.length_a   1.000
_cell.length_b   1.000
_cell.length_c   1.000
_cell.angle_alpha   90.00
_cell.angle_beta   90.00
_cell.angle_gamma   90.00
#
_symmetry.space_group_name_H-M   'P 1'
#
loop_
_entity.id
_entity.type
_entity.pdbx_description
1 polymer ?
#
loop_
_entity_poly.entity_id
_entity_poly.type
_entity_poly.pdbx_seq_one_letter_code
_entity_poly.pdbx_strand_id
1 'polypeptide(L)'
;MKNTYFQLINQTYYFPQEGFDLNQGSLTFHGISLMYLIEKYGTPFRLTYLPRIGDQIKKAKNFFNKAIKANNYKGEYHYCYCTKCCHFSHVIEEALEHTVHLETSSSFDIDIIRILEAKGKINKKTILI
;
A
#
# COMPACT_ATOMS: atom_id res chain seq x y z
N MET A 1 24.19 -2.34 -17.98
CA MET A 1 23.30 -2.61 -19.14
C MET A 1 22.04 -1.80 -18.94
N LYS A 2 21.56 -1.08 -19.99
CA LYS A 2 20.25 -0.41 -19.91
C LYS A 2 19.16 -1.47 -19.73
N ASN A 3 18.21 -1.21 -18.85
CA ASN A 3 17.10 -2.08 -18.55
C ASN A 3 16.28 -2.36 -19.82
N THR A 4 16.35 -3.57 -20.36
CA THR A 4 15.65 -3.97 -21.58
C THR A 4 14.12 -4.07 -21.38
N TYR A 5 13.63 -4.08 -20.15
CA TYR A 5 12.21 -4.06 -19.84
C TYR A 5 11.51 -2.84 -20.46
N PHE A 6 12.13 -1.65 -20.39
CA PHE A 6 11.61 -0.44 -21.01
C PHE A 6 11.46 -0.56 -22.54
N GLN A 7 12.33 -1.32 -23.19
CA GLN A 7 12.25 -1.54 -24.63
C GLN A 7 11.10 -2.48 -25.01
N LEU A 8 10.80 -3.45 -24.16
CA LEU A 8 9.72 -4.41 -24.39
C LEU A 8 8.32 -3.78 -24.30
N ILE A 9 8.16 -2.70 -23.53
CA ILE A 9 6.86 -2.05 -23.30
C ILE A 9 6.70 -0.73 -24.06
N ASN A 10 7.61 -0.37 -24.95
CA ASN A 10 7.52 0.85 -25.78
C ASN A 10 6.27 0.91 -26.65
N GLN A 11 5.54 -0.18 -26.78
CA GLN A 11 4.28 -0.26 -27.54
C GLN A 11 3.05 0.10 -26.69
N THR A 12 3.21 0.33 -25.40
CA THR A 12 2.12 0.74 -24.50
C THR A 12 2.17 2.24 -24.25
N TYR A 13 1.03 2.91 -24.12
CA TYR A 13 0.97 4.34 -23.87
C TYR A 13 1.60 4.75 -22.54
N TYR A 14 1.19 4.08 -21.48
CA TYR A 14 1.72 4.28 -20.15
C TYR A 14 1.58 3.00 -19.33
N PHE A 15 2.65 2.59 -18.71
CA PHE A 15 2.65 1.44 -17.81
C PHE A 15 3.46 1.76 -16.55
N PRO A 16 2.92 1.54 -15.34
CA PRO A 16 3.67 1.70 -14.10
C PRO A 16 4.84 0.71 -14.08
N GLN A 17 6.07 1.24 -14.09
CA GLN A 17 7.28 0.42 -14.23
C GLN A 17 8.06 0.29 -12.93
N GLU A 18 7.66 1.05 -11.92
CA GLU A 18 8.35 1.08 -10.65
C GLU A 18 8.29 -0.31 -9.98
N GLY A 19 9.46 -0.82 -9.64
CA GLY A 19 9.63 -2.14 -9.04
C GLY A 19 9.80 -3.28 -10.03
N PHE A 20 9.52 -3.09 -11.33
CA PHE A 20 9.79 -4.11 -12.34
C PHE A 20 11.21 -4.01 -12.88
N ASP A 21 11.86 -5.16 -13.07
CA ASP A 21 13.20 -5.28 -13.62
C ASP A 21 13.38 -6.61 -14.36
N LEU A 22 14.48 -6.74 -15.11
CA LEU A 22 14.90 -7.99 -15.73
C LEU A 22 16.17 -8.50 -15.06
N ASN A 23 16.09 -9.71 -14.52
CA ASN A 23 17.25 -10.42 -14.00
C ASN A 23 17.47 -11.70 -14.80
N GLN A 24 18.62 -11.79 -15.48
CA GLN A 24 18.99 -12.93 -16.34
C GLN A 24 17.87 -13.33 -17.33
N GLY A 25 17.21 -12.32 -17.93
CA GLY A 25 16.12 -12.54 -18.89
C GLY A 25 14.74 -12.88 -18.26
N SER A 26 14.65 -13.02 -16.94
CA SER A 26 13.41 -13.23 -16.23
C SER A 26 12.87 -11.93 -15.66
N LEU A 27 11.56 -11.68 -15.83
CA LEU A 27 10.88 -10.53 -15.27
C LEU A 27 10.77 -10.68 -13.75
N THR A 28 11.20 -9.64 -13.05
CA THR A 28 11.11 -9.55 -11.58
C THR A 28 10.27 -8.35 -11.17
N PHE A 29 9.67 -8.45 -9.98
CA PHE A 29 8.98 -7.35 -9.31
C PHE A 29 9.56 -7.20 -7.91
N HIS A 30 10.21 -6.05 -7.63
CA HIS A 30 10.97 -5.83 -6.40
C HIS A 30 11.96 -6.97 -6.08
N GLY A 31 12.65 -7.50 -7.11
CA GLY A 31 13.59 -8.60 -6.98
C GLY A 31 12.98 -10.00 -6.89
N ILE A 32 11.65 -10.12 -6.87
CA ILE A 32 10.95 -11.40 -6.84
C ILE A 32 10.68 -11.86 -8.27
N SER A 33 11.14 -13.07 -8.64
CA SER A 33 10.88 -13.65 -9.98
C SER A 33 9.38 -13.91 -10.17
N LEU A 34 8.80 -13.32 -11.21
CA LEU A 34 7.40 -13.58 -11.56
C LEU A 34 7.20 -15.01 -12.06
N MET A 35 8.18 -15.59 -12.74
CA MET A 35 8.10 -16.99 -13.17
C MET A 35 8.04 -17.95 -11.97
N TYR A 36 8.85 -17.70 -10.93
CA TYR A 36 8.76 -18.45 -9.68
C TYR A 36 7.35 -18.39 -9.06
N LEU A 37 6.74 -17.19 -9.06
CA LEU A 37 5.39 -17.04 -8.52
C LEU A 37 4.35 -17.77 -9.38
N ILE A 38 4.48 -17.72 -10.70
CA ILE A 38 3.60 -18.44 -11.63
C ILE A 38 3.69 -19.95 -11.43
N GLU A 39 4.90 -20.48 -11.31
CA GLU A 39 5.12 -21.91 -11.07
C GLU A 39 4.54 -22.35 -9.73
N LYS A 40 4.66 -21.50 -8.69
CA LYS A 40 4.20 -21.83 -7.34
C LYS A 40 2.70 -21.68 -7.14
N TYR A 41 2.09 -20.67 -7.72
CA TYR A 41 0.68 -20.29 -7.45
C TYR A 41 -0.24 -20.42 -8.64
N GLY A 42 0.29 -20.61 -9.86
CA GLY A 42 -0.47 -20.60 -11.09
C GLY A 42 -0.87 -19.20 -11.55
N THR A 43 -1.66 -19.15 -12.61
CA THR A 43 -2.26 -17.93 -13.17
C THR A 43 -3.76 -18.12 -13.35
N PRO A 44 -4.58 -17.04 -13.21
CA PRO A 44 -4.20 -15.67 -12.83
C PRO A 44 -3.92 -15.54 -11.33
N PHE A 45 -3.01 -14.63 -10.95
CA PHE A 45 -2.79 -14.26 -9.54
C PHE A 45 -2.72 -12.74 -9.36
N ARG A 46 -2.97 -12.27 -8.14
CA ARG A 46 -2.80 -10.87 -7.74
C ARG A 46 -1.67 -10.79 -6.73
N LEU A 47 -0.71 -9.90 -6.98
CA LEU A 47 0.40 -9.61 -6.09
C LEU A 47 0.23 -8.24 -5.46
N THR A 48 0.34 -8.15 -4.14
CA THR A 48 0.37 -6.90 -3.39
C THR A 48 1.75 -6.74 -2.74
N TYR A 49 2.47 -5.69 -3.10
CA TYR A 49 3.75 -5.35 -2.48
C TYR A 49 3.52 -4.45 -1.27
N LEU A 50 3.46 -5.06 -0.09
CA LEU A 50 3.07 -4.39 1.16
C LEU A 50 3.97 -3.21 1.54
N PRO A 51 5.32 -3.25 1.42
CA PRO A 51 6.17 -2.13 1.81
C PRO A 51 5.81 -0.81 1.13
N ARG A 52 5.24 -0.86 -0.08
CA ARG A 52 4.79 0.33 -0.80
C ARG A 52 3.70 1.10 -0.07
N ILE A 53 2.85 0.42 0.68
CA ILE A 53 1.77 1.03 1.46
C ILE A 53 2.39 1.97 2.52
N GLY A 54 3.32 1.45 3.30
CA GLY A 54 4.02 2.23 4.31
C GLY A 54 4.80 3.42 3.74
N ASP A 55 5.47 3.23 2.62
CA ASP A 55 6.22 4.31 1.95
C ASP A 55 5.30 5.45 1.49
N GLN A 56 4.14 5.12 0.91
CA GLN A 56 3.19 6.15 0.48
C GLN A 56 2.52 6.86 1.67
N ILE A 57 2.21 6.16 2.75
CA ILE A 57 1.69 6.76 3.97
C ILE A 57 2.71 7.74 4.57
N LYS A 58 3.97 7.33 4.70
CA LYS A 58 5.06 8.20 5.19
C LYS A 58 5.24 9.43 4.32
N LYS A 59 5.21 9.25 3.00
CA LYS A 59 5.33 10.32 2.02
C LYS A 59 4.20 11.34 2.17
N ALA A 60 2.94 10.88 2.26
CA ALA A 60 1.78 11.74 2.45
C ALA A 60 1.88 12.53 3.76
N LYS A 61 2.13 11.86 4.90
CA LYS A 61 2.32 12.51 6.20
C LYS A 61 3.42 13.57 6.17
N ASN A 62 4.54 13.27 5.50
CA ASN A 62 5.65 14.21 5.39
C ASN A 62 5.28 15.47 4.60
N PHE A 63 4.54 15.33 3.51
CA PHE A 63 4.08 16.49 2.72
C PHE A 63 3.14 17.38 3.52
N PHE A 64 2.13 16.81 4.17
CA PHE A 64 1.20 17.58 5.00
C PHE A 64 1.90 18.24 6.19
N ASN A 65 2.79 17.53 6.89
CA ASN A 65 3.53 18.09 8.00
C ASN A 65 4.47 19.23 7.58
N LYS A 66 5.09 19.15 6.39
CA LYS A 66 5.87 20.25 5.84
C LYS A 66 4.99 21.47 5.52
N ALA A 67 3.82 21.26 4.92
CA ALA A 67 2.88 22.34 4.63
C ALA A 67 2.33 23.00 5.90
N ILE A 68 1.98 22.23 6.91
CA ILE A 68 1.55 22.71 8.23
C ILE A 68 2.62 23.63 8.83
N LYS A 69 3.88 23.20 8.86
CA LYS A 69 4.99 23.99 9.38
C LYS A 69 5.22 25.27 8.57
N ALA A 70 5.24 25.17 7.25
CA ALA A 70 5.50 26.31 6.36
C ALA A 70 4.42 27.41 6.47
N ASN A 71 3.18 27.02 6.77
CA ASN A 71 2.06 27.96 6.88
C ASN A 71 1.67 28.30 8.34
N ASN A 72 2.46 27.87 9.33
CA ASN A 72 2.15 28.05 10.75
C ASN A 72 0.73 27.58 11.13
N TYR A 73 0.21 26.56 10.44
CA TYR A 73 -1.09 26.01 10.73
C TYR A 73 -1.11 25.36 12.12
N LYS A 74 -2.17 25.59 12.89
CA LYS A 74 -2.26 25.16 14.30
C LYS A 74 -2.92 23.79 14.49
N GLY A 75 -3.50 23.22 13.43
CA GLY A 75 -4.10 21.88 13.46
C GLY A 75 -3.08 20.79 13.16
N GLU A 76 -3.56 19.55 13.27
CA GLU A 76 -2.80 18.34 12.98
C GLU A 76 -3.32 17.63 11.74
N TYR A 77 -2.48 16.82 11.11
CA TYR A 77 -2.85 15.96 10.00
C TYR A 77 -3.04 14.52 10.49
N HIS A 78 -4.24 14.00 10.31
CA HIS A 78 -4.56 12.61 10.58
C HIS A 78 -4.74 11.84 9.25
N TYR A 79 -3.92 10.81 9.05
CA TYR A 79 -4.08 9.93 7.90
C TYR A 79 -5.13 8.87 8.23
N CYS A 80 -6.27 8.90 7.55
CA CYS A 80 -7.32 7.90 7.68
C CYS A 80 -7.29 6.96 6.47
N TYR A 81 -7.08 5.67 6.71
CA TYR A 81 -7.17 4.65 5.68
C TYR A 81 -8.64 4.28 5.45
N CYS A 82 -9.10 4.42 4.21
CA CYS A 82 -10.47 4.10 3.84
C CYS A 82 -10.62 2.59 3.60
N THR A 83 -11.32 1.89 4.48
CA THR A 83 -11.49 0.43 4.44
C THR A 83 -12.18 -0.07 3.19
N LYS A 84 -13.12 0.70 2.63
CA LYS A 84 -13.82 0.35 1.37
C LYS A 84 -12.90 0.22 0.16
N CYS A 85 -11.73 0.85 0.18
CA CYS A 85 -10.77 0.80 -0.94
C CYS A 85 -10.14 -0.58 -1.08
N CYS A 86 -9.86 -1.25 0.04
CA CYS A 86 -9.34 -2.61 0.07
C CYS A 86 -9.59 -3.24 1.44
N HIS A 87 -10.36 -4.32 1.47
CA HIS A 87 -10.72 -5.05 2.70
C HIS A 87 -9.76 -6.18 3.07
N PHE A 88 -8.70 -6.41 2.30
CA PHE A 88 -7.75 -7.48 2.61
C PHE A 88 -7.03 -7.21 3.93
N SER A 89 -7.07 -8.18 4.84
CA SER A 89 -6.50 -8.05 6.19
C SER A 89 -5.02 -7.62 6.15
N HIS A 90 -4.21 -8.25 5.29
CA HIS A 90 -2.79 -7.91 5.15
C HIS A 90 -2.54 -6.47 4.70
N VAL A 91 -3.46 -5.85 3.94
CA VAL A 91 -3.35 -4.45 3.51
C VAL A 91 -3.70 -3.49 4.65
N ILE A 92 -4.80 -3.78 5.36
CA ILE A 92 -5.24 -2.95 6.50
C ILE A 92 -4.23 -3.05 7.65
N GLU A 93 -3.77 -4.25 7.97
CA GLU A 93 -2.79 -4.48 9.03
C GLU A 93 -1.46 -3.77 8.71
N GLU A 94 -0.96 -3.85 7.47
CA GLU A 94 0.22 -3.10 7.04
C GLU A 94 0.03 -1.58 7.18
N ALA A 95 -1.12 -1.05 6.78
CA ALA A 95 -1.41 0.38 6.95
C ALA A 95 -1.37 0.80 8.42
N LEU A 96 -1.94 -0.01 9.33
CA LEU A 96 -1.97 0.25 10.77
C LEU A 96 -0.57 0.29 11.41
N GLU A 97 0.42 -0.47 10.91
CA GLU A 97 1.82 -0.40 11.39
C GLU A 97 2.43 1.00 11.18
N HIS A 98 1.81 1.83 10.36
CA HIS A 98 2.26 3.21 10.08
C HIS A 98 1.45 4.29 10.81
N THR A 99 0.81 3.93 11.92
CA THR A 99 0.07 4.88 12.77
C THR A 99 -0.98 5.65 11.99
N VAL A 100 -1.83 4.94 11.26
CA VAL A 100 -2.98 5.51 10.59
C VAL A 100 -4.25 5.34 11.42
N HIS A 101 -5.26 6.12 11.09
CA HIS A 101 -6.63 5.96 11.56
C HIS A 101 -7.44 5.22 10.48
N LEU A 102 -8.69 4.92 10.76
CA LEU A 102 -9.56 4.18 9.83
C LEU A 102 -10.81 5.00 9.50
N GLU A 103 -11.16 5.02 8.22
CA GLU A 103 -12.44 5.49 7.72
C GLU A 103 -13.31 4.28 7.37
N THR A 104 -14.53 4.27 7.90
CA THR A 104 -15.52 3.21 7.68
C THR A 104 -16.74 3.77 6.96
N SER A 105 -17.38 2.98 6.13
CA SER A 105 -18.54 3.43 5.33
C SER A 105 -19.69 2.43 5.28
N SER A 106 -19.56 1.28 5.94
CA SER A 106 -20.58 0.24 5.93
C SER A 106 -20.58 -0.58 7.23
N SER A 107 -21.65 -1.36 7.45
CA SER A 107 -21.72 -2.31 8.56
C SER A 107 -20.61 -3.38 8.49
N PHE A 108 -20.18 -3.77 7.30
CA PHE A 108 -19.06 -4.69 7.11
C PHE A 108 -17.74 -4.11 7.63
N ASP A 109 -17.53 -2.81 7.46
CA ASP A 109 -16.33 -2.15 7.98
C ASP A 109 -16.31 -2.17 9.51
N ILE A 110 -17.49 -2.05 10.16
CA ILE A 110 -17.60 -2.18 11.62
C ILE A 110 -17.20 -3.58 12.09
N ASP A 111 -17.56 -4.62 11.35
CA ASP A 111 -17.13 -5.98 11.69
C ASP A 111 -15.60 -6.14 11.52
N ILE A 112 -15.00 -5.50 10.52
CA ILE A 112 -13.53 -5.43 10.39
C ILE A 112 -12.92 -4.77 11.62
N ILE A 113 -13.48 -3.64 12.09
CA ILE A 113 -13.00 -2.93 13.29
C ILE A 113 -13.04 -3.84 14.52
N ARG A 114 -14.14 -4.57 14.73
CA ARG A 114 -14.26 -5.53 15.83
C ARG A 114 -13.20 -6.63 15.78
N ILE A 115 -12.91 -7.14 14.58
CA ILE A 115 -11.86 -8.15 14.38
C ILE A 115 -10.47 -7.56 14.70
N LEU A 116 -10.19 -6.35 14.25
CA LEU A 116 -8.91 -5.67 14.49
C LEU A 116 -8.72 -5.35 15.98
N GLU A 117 -9.80 -4.94 16.68
CA GLU A 117 -9.78 -4.72 18.11
C GLU A 117 -9.52 -6.03 18.87
N ALA A 118 -10.25 -7.10 18.54
CA ALA A 118 -10.05 -8.42 19.15
C ALA A 118 -8.63 -8.96 18.94
N LYS A 119 -7.98 -8.62 17.82
CA LYS A 119 -6.58 -8.95 17.55
C LYS A 119 -5.58 -8.00 18.21
N GLY A 120 -6.03 -6.95 18.90
CA GLY A 120 -5.15 -5.92 19.48
C GLY A 120 -4.41 -5.05 18.45
N LYS A 121 -4.87 -5.01 17.20
CA LYS A 121 -4.27 -4.21 16.11
C LYS A 121 -4.64 -2.73 16.17
N ILE A 122 -5.75 -2.41 16.83
CA ILE A 122 -6.21 -1.05 17.09
C ILE A 122 -6.46 -0.84 18.57
N ASN A 123 -6.51 0.39 19.01
CA ASN A 123 -6.74 0.77 20.38
C ASN A 123 -7.56 2.07 20.46
N LYS A 124 -7.86 2.54 21.68
CA LYS A 124 -8.67 3.75 21.92
C LYS A 124 -8.13 5.05 21.29
N LYS A 125 -6.88 5.07 20.84
CA LYS A 125 -6.31 6.23 20.12
C LYS A 125 -6.54 6.17 18.61
N THR A 126 -7.00 5.03 18.08
CA THR A 126 -7.36 4.89 16.68
C THR A 126 -8.67 5.62 16.44
N ILE A 127 -8.64 6.70 15.68
CA ILE A 127 -9.83 7.45 15.29
C ILE A 127 -10.58 6.62 14.23
N LEU A 128 -11.89 6.54 14.39
CA LEU A 128 -12.80 5.94 13.41
C LEU A 128 -13.70 7.06 12.87
N ILE A 129 -13.81 7.15 11.56
CA ILE A 129 -14.62 8.13 10.82
C ILE A 129 -15.61 7.39 9.96
#